data_0355f367f52b3f514b685c16a4a87a76
#
_entry.id   0355f367f52b3f514b685c16a4a87a76
#
_cell.length_a   1.000
_cell.length_b   1.000
_cell.length_c   1.000
_cell.angle_alpha   90.00
_cell.angle_beta   90.00
_cell.angle_gamma   90.00
#
_symmetry.space_group_name_H-M   'P 1'
#
loop_
_entity.id
_entity.type
_entity.pdbx_description
1 polymer ?
#
loop_
_entity_poly.entity_id
_entity_poly.type
_entity_poly.pdbx_seq_one_letter_code
_entity_poly.pdbx_strand_id
1 'polypeptide(L)'
;DAELEKDCGNQMQINASFNISEIWTEYLRYHYEKLLEELLKKKSISLPLQTEQEAFDKLLEAQISYFDSIGYGGGSASSMAYSQLYDEMYSVHLKGTLDLYFALQAENYKPDKVYKPISNSIIIQEYNTILHAIDNKNYYDYLDIGSREKAKACLSNEQKAWNSLMKVRKSTSRRLQGRIKSVYDNATYRLQRYHLIQLKNAF
;
A
#
# COMPACT_ATOMS: atom_id res chain seq x y z
N ASP A 1 2.06 -37.70 13.52
CA ASP A 1 1.78 -37.64 12.09
C ASP A 1 0.42 -36.99 11.77
N ALA A 2 -0.67 -37.25 12.53
CA ALA A 2 -1.97 -36.61 12.34
C ALA A 2 -1.97 -35.10 12.66
N GLU A 3 -1.09 -34.62 13.55
CA GLU A 3 -0.90 -33.17 13.81
C GLU A 3 -0.19 -32.49 12.65
N LEU A 4 0.82 -33.14 12.07
CA LEU A 4 1.52 -32.63 10.88
C LEU A 4 0.61 -32.56 9.64
N GLU A 5 -0.25 -33.55 9.42
CA GLU A 5 -1.25 -33.53 8.35
C GLU A 5 -2.30 -32.43 8.57
N LYS A 6 -2.69 -32.18 9.82
CA LYS A 6 -3.63 -31.13 10.18
C LYS A 6 -3.04 -29.74 10.00
N ASP A 7 -1.76 -29.55 10.34
CA ASP A 7 -1.04 -28.28 10.14
C ASP A 7 -0.79 -28.03 8.65
N CYS A 8 -0.42 -29.03 7.85
CA CYS A 8 -0.32 -28.90 6.40
C CYS A 8 -1.67 -28.57 5.74
N GLY A 9 -2.75 -29.19 6.20
CA GLY A 9 -4.11 -28.90 5.72
C GLY A 9 -4.53 -27.46 6.04
N ASN A 10 -4.26 -26.97 7.24
CA ASN A 10 -4.52 -25.58 7.64
C ASN A 10 -3.69 -24.59 6.81
N GLN A 11 -2.40 -24.88 6.57
CA GLN A 11 -1.55 -24.02 5.76
C GLN A 11 -2.02 -23.94 4.29
N MET A 12 -2.44 -25.05 3.72
CA MET A 12 -3.02 -25.07 2.36
C MET A 12 -4.33 -24.28 2.28
N GLN A 13 -5.20 -24.38 3.28
CA GLN A 13 -6.45 -23.61 3.34
C GLN A 13 -6.19 -22.12 3.51
N ILE A 14 -5.23 -21.76 4.34
CA ILE A 14 -4.80 -20.36 4.53
C ILE A 14 -4.25 -19.80 3.23
N ASN A 15 -3.33 -20.51 2.57
CA ASN A 15 -2.75 -20.07 1.29
C ASN A 15 -3.83 -19.96 0.20
N ALA A 16 -4.79 -20.90 0.13
CA ALA A 16 -5.90 -20.83 -0.81
C ALA A 16 -6.80 -19.62 -0.54
N SER A 17 -7.07 -19.29 0.73
CA SER A 17 -7.88 -18.13 1.11
C SER A 17 -7.20 -16.82 0.71
N PHE A 18 -5.88 -16.70 0.91
CA PHE A 18 -5.10 -15.53 0.48
C PHE A 18 -5.09 -15.38 -1.05
N ASN A 19 -4.82 -16.46 -1.78
CA ASN A 19 -4.84 -16.43 -3.25
C ASN A 19 -6.22 -16.03 -3.79
N ILE A 20 -7.31 -16.47 -3.18
CA ILE A 20 -8.67 -16.09 -3.56
C ILE A 20 -8.89 -14.59 -3.26
N SER A 21 -8.47 -14.10 -2.08
CA SER A 21 -8.57 -12.70 -1.71
C SER A 21 -7.80 -11.80 -2.68
N GLU A 22 -6.57 -12.17 -3.03
CA GLU A 22 -5.73 -11.46 -4.00
C GLU A 22 -6.41 -11.38 -5.38
N ILE A 23 -6.89 -12.52 -5.92
CA ILE A 23 -7.60 -12.57 -7.20
C ILE A 23 -8.85 -11.68 -7.18
N TRP A 24 -9.65 -11.72 -6.11
CA TRP A 24 -10.84 -10.90 -5.97
C TRP A 24 -10.50 -9.41 -5.87
N THR A 25 -9.47 -9.05 -5.13
CA THR A 25 -9.04 -7.66 -4.97
C THR A 25 -8.55 -7.10 -6.31
N GLU A 26 -7.78 -7.85 -7.08
CA GLU A 26 -7.34 -7.45 -8.43
C GLU A 26 -8.52 -7.35 -9.41
N TYR A 27 -9.44 -8.31 -9.38
CA TYR A 27 -10.64 -8.27 -10.22
C TYR A 27 -11.51 -7.05 -9.94
N LEU A 28 -11.78 -6.76 -8.66
CA LEU A 28 -12.56 -5.60 -8.25
C LEU A 28 -11.86 -4.30 -8.64
N ARG A 29 -10.54 -4.21 -8.43
CA ARG A 29 -9.72 -3.07 -8.85
C ARG A 29 -9.90 -2.80 -10.34
N TYR A 30 -9.64 -3.80 -11.17
CA TYR A 30 -9.74 -3.68 -12.62
C TYR A 30 -11.11 -3.18 -13.09
N HIS A 31 -12.18 -3.72 -12.52
CA HIS A 31 -13.53 -3.30 -12.86
C HIS A 31 -13.83 -1.86 -12.45
N TYR A 32 -13.47 -1.47 -11.22
CA TYR A 32 -13.75 -0.11 -10.74
C TYR A 32 -12.86 0.94 -11.39
N GLU A 33 -11.64 0.61 -11.75
CA GLU A 33 -10.78 1.50 -12.54
C GLU A 33 -11.37 1.76 -13.93
N LYS A 34 -11.84 0.73 -14.61
CA LYS A 34 -12.53 0.91 -15.90
C LYS A 34 -13.79 1.75 -15.78
N LEU A 35 -14.64 1.47 -14.79
CA LEU A 35 -15.84 2.26 -14.56
C LEU A 35 -15.51 3.72 -14.25
N LEU A 36 -14.44 3.95 -13.48
CA LEU A 36 -13.95 5.29 -13.18
C LEU A 36 -13.43 6.00 -14.45
N GLU A 37 -12.65 5.32 -15.28
CA GLU A 37 -12.17 5.87 -16.55
C GLU A 37 -13.31 6.26 -17.49
N GLU A 38 -14.32 5.41 -17.66
CA GLU A 38 -15.51 5.70 -18.47
C GLU A 38 -16.27 6.90 -17.92
N LEU A 39 -16.43 6.99 -16.60
CA LEU A 39 -17.11 8.10 -15.95
C LEU A 39 -16.34 9.41 -16.10
N LEU A 40 -15.02 9.38 -15.97
CA LEU A 40 -14.14 10.52 -16.17
C LEU A 40 -14.21 11.03 -17.64
N LYS A 41 -14.19 10.11 -18.61
CA LYS A 41 -14.40 10.41 -20.02
C LYS A 41 -15.74 11.12 -20.24
N LYS A 42 -16.83 10.56 -19.70
CA LYS A 42 -18.18 11.13 -19.79
C LYS A 42 -18.26 12.53 -19.20
N LYS A 43 -17.50 12.80 -18.15
CA LYS A 43 -17.44 14.11 -17.48
C LYS A 43 -16.36 15.04 -18.02
N SER A 44 -15.62 14.64 -19.06
CA SER A 44 -14.50 15.40 -19.65
C SER A 44 -13.40 15.75 -18.62
N ILE A 45 -13.17 14.86 -17.64
CA ILE A 45 -12.12 15.00 -16.62
C ILE A 45 -10.96 14.13 -17.01
N SER A 46 -9.76 14.71 -17.18
CA SER A 46 -8.53 13.97 -17.47
C SER A 46 -7.69 13.79 -16.21
N LEU A 47 -7.55 12.55 -15.76
CA LEU A 47 -6.67 12.16 -14.64
C LEU A 47 -5.66 11.12 -15.11
N PRO A 48 -4.42 11.13 -14.60
CA PRO A 48 -3.38 10.17 -14.96
C PRO A 48 -3.51 8.87 -14.14
N LEU A 49 -4.67 8.17 -14.24
CA LEU A 49 -4.97 6.98 -13.43
C LEU A 49 -3.95 5.88 -13.66
N GLN A 50 -3.59 5.61 -14.92
CA GLN A 50 -2.58 4.58 -15.24
C GLN A 50 -1.22 4.90 -14.60
N THR A 51 -0.76 6.16 -14.68
CA THR A 51 0.50 6.58 -14.05
C THR A 51 0.46 6.45 -12.53
N GLU A 52 -0.71 6.72 -11.92
CA GLU A 52 -0.90 6.55 -10.49
C GLU A 52 -0.87 5.08 -10.09
N GLN A 53 -1.50 4.22 -10.88
CA GLN A 53 -1.50 2.78 -10.68
C GLN A 53 -0.10 2.19 -10.78
N GLU A 54 0.64 2.52 -11.84
CA GLU A 54 2.03 2.08 -12.02
C GLU A 54 2.93 2.52 -10.86
N ALA A 55 2.69 3.73 -10.32
CA ALA A 55 3.44 4.22 -9.17
C ALA A 55 3.05 3.49 -7.87
N PHE A 56 1.78 3.10 -7.72
CA PHE A 56 1.29 2.30 -6.61
C PHE A 56 1.84 0.87 -6.64
N ASP A 57 1.83 0.22 -7.80
CA ASP A 57 2.36 -1.14 -7.98
C ASP A 57 3.86 -1.18 -7.65
N LYS A 58 4.64 -0.19 -8.11
CA LYS A 58 6.06 -0.05 -7.74
C LYS A 58 6.29 0.15 -6.25
N LEU A 59 5.41 0.88 -5.57
CA LEU A 59 5.49 1.02 -4.12
C LEU A 59 5.27 -0.33 -3.43
N LEU A 60 4.26 -1.07 -3.85
CA LEU A 60 3.93 -2.37 -3.27
C LEU A 60 5.07 -3.38 -3.46
N GLU A 61 5.63 -3.48 -4.66
CA GLU A 61 6.81 -4.31 -4.95
C GLU A 61 8.01 -3.93 -4.07
N ALA A 62 8.24 -2.63 -3.88
CA ALA A 62 9.34 -2.14 -3.07
C ALA A 62 9.11 -2.42 -1.56
N GLN A 63 7.87 -2.34 -1.08
CA GLN A 63 7.51 -2.71 0.29
C GLN A 63 7.73 -4.20 0.54
N ILE A 64 7.24 -5.06 -0.34
CA ILE A 64 7.45 -6.51 -0.26
C ILE A 64 8.95 -6.82 -0.23
N SER A 65 9.73 -6.21 -1.12
CA SER A 65 11.19 -6.40 -1.17
C SER A 65 11.88 -5.94 0.12
N TYR A 66 11.41 -4.85 0.75
CA TYR A 66 11.93 -4.38 2.02
C TYR A 66 11.60 -5.36 3.16
N PHE A 67 10.34 -5.78 3.29
CA PHE A 67 9.94 -6.72 4.33
C PHE A 67 10.64 -8.08 4.17
N ASP A 68 10.81 -8.56 2.94
CA ASP A 68 11.62 -9.76 2.66
C ASP A 68 13.06 -9.59 3.14
N SER A 69 13.66 -8.42 2.90
CA SER A 69 15.05 -8.15 3.24
C SER A 69 15.32 -8.11 4.75
N ILE A 70 14.32 -7.86 5.58
CA ILE A 70 14.39 -7.89 7.04
C ILE A 70 13.85 -9.20 7.65
N GLY A 71 13.51 -10.19 6.80
CA GLY A 71 12.98 -11.48 7.27
C GLY A 71 11.60 -11.38 7.94
N TYR A 72 10.81 -10.35 7.60
CA TYR A 72 9.47 -10.17 8.16
C TYR A 72 8.60 -11.40 7.88
N GLY A 73 8.05 -11.97 8.95
CA GLY A 73 7.22 -13.17 8.84
C GLY A 73 7.98 -14.48 8.60
N GLY A 74 9.28 -14.56 8.87
CA GLY A 74 10.22 -15.65 8.59
C GLY A 74 9.66 -17.06 8.50
N GLY A 75 10.24 -17.91 7.64
CA GLY A 75 9.79 -19.30 7.41
C GLY A 75 8.46 -19.36 6.61
N SER A 76 7.62 -20.34 6.94
CA SER A 76 6.32 -20.54 6.27
C SER A 76 5.29 -19.41 6.50
N ALA A 77 5.52 -18.55 7.50
CA ALA A 77 4.65 -17.42 7.79
C ALA A 77 4.91 -16.20 6.87
N SER A 78 6.03 -16.16 6.15
CA SER A 78 6.40 -15.01 5.29
C SER A 78 5.37 -14.79 4.17
N SER A 79 4.92 -15.86 3.51
CA SER A 79 3.91 -15.75 2.45
C SER A 79 2.59 -15.18 2.96
N MET A 80 2.17 -15.53 4.18
CA MET A 80 0.98 -14.97 4.82
C MET A 80 1.14 -13.48 5.13
N ALA A 81 2.29 -13.09 5.68
CA ALA A 81 2.58 -11.69 5.99
C ALA A 81 2.60 -10.81 4.73
N TYR A 82 3.16 -11.32 3.63
CA TYR A 82 3.17 -10.60 2.34
C TYR A 82 1.77 -10.51 1.74
N SER A 83 0.99 -11.58 1.73
CA SER A 83 -0.39 -11.55 1.26
C SER A 83 -1.24 -10.57 2.07
N GLN A 84 -1.08 -10.56 3.39
CA GLN A 84 -1.79 -9.59 4.23
C GLN A 84 -1.39 -8.15 3.92
N LEU A 85 -0.10 -7.86 3.77
CA LEU A 85 0.40 -6.54 3.39
C LEU A 85 -0.18 -6.10 2.04
N TYR A 86 -0.17 -7.02 1.06
CA TYR A 86 -0.72 -6.80 -0.26
C TYR A 86 -2.21 -6.46 -0.20
N ASP A 87 -3.02 -7.32 0.43
CA ASP A 87 -4.47 -7.15 0.58
C ASP A 87 -4.83 -5.84 1.29
N GLU A 88 -4.11 -5.49 2.34
CA GLU A 88 -4.33 -4.27 3.09
C GLU A 88 -4.05 -3.02 2.25
N MET A 89 -2.91 -2.99 1.55
CA MET A 89 -2.53 -1.85 0.71
C MET A 89 -3.47 -1.69 -0.49
N TYR A 90 -3.83 -2.80 -1.14
CA TYR A 90 -4.82 -2.78 -2.22
C TYR A 90 -6.19 -2.33 -1.74
N SER A 91 -6.66 -2.82 -0.60
CA SER A 91 -7.95 -2.42 -0.02
C SER A 91 -8.01 -0.92 0.24
N VAL A 92 -6.92 -0.32 0.73
CA VAL A 92 -6.82 1.13 0.94
C VAL A 92 -6.85 1.89 -0.39
N HIS A 93 -6.13 1.40 -1.40
CA HIS A 93 -6.10 1.99 -2.75
C HIS A 93 -7.46 1.87 -3.44
N LEU A 94 -8.05 0.67 -3.45
CA LEU A 94 -9.38 0.39 -4.02
C LEU A 94 -10.46 1.26 -3.37
N LYS A 95 -10.44 1.39 -2.04
CA LYS A 95 -11.37 2.27 -1.33
C LYS A 95 -11.24 3.73 -1.79
N GLY A 96 -10.03 4.18 -2.11
CA GLY A 96 -9.78 5.52 -2.69
C GLY A 96 -10.40 5.68 -4.08
N THR A 97 -10.26 4.68 -4.94
CA THR A 97 -10.87 4.62 -6.28
C THR A 97 -12.38 4.63 -6.20
N LEU A 98 -12.96 3.83 -5.28
CA LEU A 98 -14.42 3.80 -5.03
C LEU A 98 -14.95 5.13 -4.50
N ASP A 99 -14.25 5.76 -3.55
CA ASP A 99 -14.64 7.06 -3.02
C ASP A 99 -14.69 8.11 -4.14
N LEU A 100 -13.71 8.10 -5.04
CA LEU A 100 -13.68 9.01 -6.20
C LEU A 100 -14.81 8.70 -7.18
N TYR A 101 -15.04 7.43 -7.49
CA TYR A 101 -16.13 6.99 -8.36
C TYR A 101 -17.50 7.46 -7.84
N PHE A 102 -17.81 7.19 -6.58
CA PHE A 102 -19.07 7.60 -5.96
C PHE A 102 -19.20 9.12 -5.84
N ALA A 103 -18.11 9.83 -5.57
CA ALA A 103 -18.13 11.27 -5.56
C ALA A 103 -18.41 11.89 -6.94
N LEU A 104 -18.01 11.23 -8.01
CA LEU A 104 -18.33 11.64 -9.38
C LEU A 104 -19.78 11.30 -9.77
N GLN A 105 -20.33 10.23 -9.22
CA GLN A 105 -21.72 9.79 -9.48
C GLN A 105 -22.77 10.59 -8.71
N ALA A 106 -22.55 10.86 -7.44
CA ALA A 106 -23.52 11.43 -6.52
C ALA A 106 -23.00 12.74 -5.89
N GLU A 107 -23.75 13.83 -6.04
CA GLU A 107 -23.37 15.14 -5.51
C GLU A 107 -23.30 15.19 -3.97
N ASN A 108 -24.09 14.39 -3.31
CA ASN A 108 -24.15 14.31 -1.85
C ASN A 108 -23.21 13.27 -1.23
N TYR A 109 -22.41 12.57 -2.04
CA TYR A 109 -21.46 11.58 -1.52
C TYR A 109 -20.47 12.21 -0.54
N LYS A 110 -20.25 11.54 0.57
CA LYS A 110 -19.23 11.86 1.58
C LYS A 110 -18.50 10.57 1.97
N PRO A 111 -17.16 10.60 2.09
CA PRO A 111 -16.42 9.47 2.63
C PRO A 111 -16.87 9.14 4.07
N ASP A 112 -16.87 7.86 4.44
CA ASP A 112 -17.25 7.38 5.77
C ASP A 112 -16.40 7.99 6.89
N LYS A 113 -15.14 8.31 6.56
CA LYS A 113 -14.17 8.88 7.49
C LYS A 113 -13.33 9.94 6.81
N VAL A 114 -13.12 11.05 7.52
CA VAL A 114 -12.24 12.14 7.09
C VAL A 114 -10.88 11.97 7.76
N TYR A 115 -9.83 11.95 6.94
CA TYR A 115 -8.45 11.85 7.37
C TYR A 115 -7.77 13.21 7.30
N LYS A 116 -6.82 13.43 8.21
CA LYS A 116 -5.95 14.62 8.17
C LYS A 116 -4.65 14.29 7.43
N PRO A 117 -4.07 15.25 6.70
CA PRO A 117 -2.78 15.05 6.07
C PRO A 117 -1.70 14.74 7.11
N ILE A 118 -0.79 13.85 6.76
CA ILE A 118 0.41 13.58 7.55
C ILE A 118 1.54 14.42 6.94
N SER A 119 2.27 15.13 7.79
CA SER A 119 3.44 15.88 7.34
C SER A 119 4.49 14.93 6.77
N ASN A 120 5.09 15.32 5.65
CA ASN A 120 6.18 14.54 5.06
C ASN A 120 7.38 14.39 6.02
N SER A 121 7.59 15.36 6.93
CA SER A 121 8.62 15.25 7.96
C SER A 121 8.41 14.08 8.92
N ILE A 122 7.16 13.74 9.25
CA ILE A 122 6.84 12.57 10.10
C ILE A 122 7.20 11.28 9.38
N ILE A 123 6.88 11.18 8.09
CA ILE A 123 7.20 9.99 7.28
C ILE A 123 8.73 9.86 7.13
N ILE A 124 9.44 10.95 6.84
CA ILE A 124 10.91 10.95 6.76
C ILE A 124 11.53 10.57 8.11
N GLN A 125 10.99 11.07 9.21
CA GLN A 125 11.46 10.70 10.54
C GLN A 125 11.31 9.19 10.78
N GLU A 126 10.22 8.57 10.36
CA GLU A 126 10.03 7.13 10.49
C GLU A 126 11.07 6.35 9.68
N TYR A 127 11.32 6.72 8.43
CA TYR A 127 12.40 6.11 7.63
C TYR A 127 13.77 6.21 8.32
N ASN A 128 14.09 7.37 8.90
CA ASN A 128 15.35 7.54 9.63
C ASN A 128 15.39 6.65 10.89
N THR A 129 14.27 6.51 11.59
CA THR A 129 14.17 5.61 12.75
C THR A 129 14.43 4.17 12.34
N ILE A 130 13.86 3.71 11.22
CA ILE A 130 14.09 2.38 10.67
C ILE A 130 15.56 2.19 10.26
N LEU A 131 16.14 3.16 9.55
CA LEU A 131 17.57 3.10 9.17
C LEU A 131 18.47 2.95 10.39
N HIS A 132 18.23 3.71 11.46
CA HIS A 132 18.96 3.58 12.72
C HIS A 132 18.76 2.22 13.38
N ALA A 133 17.55 1.66 13.31
CA ALA A 133 17.26 0.34 13.86
C ALA A 133 17.99 -0.77 13.09
N ILE A 134 18.07 -0.69 11.76
CA ILE A 134 18.82 -1.64 10.93
C ILE A 134 20.33 -1.60 11.28
N ASP A 135 20.87 -0.42 11.60
CA ASP A 135 22.26 -0.28 12.05
C ASP A 135 22.48 -0.76 13.50
N ASN A 136 21.44 -0.74 14.32
CA ASN A 136 21.51 -1.11 15.73
C ASN A 136 21.42 -2.64 15.90
N LYS A 137 22.52 -3.25 16.29
CA LYS A 137 22.63 -4.72 16.51
C LYS A 137 21.57 -5.29 17.48
N ASN A 138 21.00 -4.47 18.36
CA ASN A 138 20.01 -4.94 19.34
C ASN A 138 18.61 -5.17 18.73
N TYR A 139 18.30 -4.58 17.57
CA TYR A 139 16.99 -4.74 16.93
C TYR A 139 16.99 -5.79 15.82
N TYR A 140 18.08 -5.88 15.06
CA TYR A 140 18.25 -6.81 13.93
C TYR A 140 19.57 -7.57 14.09
N ASP A 141 19.79 -8.18 15.27
CA ASP A 141 20.98 -8.96 15.61
C ASP A 141 21.17 -10.21 14.72
N TYR A 142 20.05 -10.73 14.20
CA TYR A 142 20.01 -11.86 13.26
C TYR A 142 20.45 -11.47 11.83
N LEU A 143 20.52 -10.18 11.49
CA LEU A 143 21.01 -9.73 10.19
C LEU A 143 22.54 -9.61 10.23
N ASP A 144 23.22 -10.32 9.31
CA ASP A 144 24.63 -10.06 9.04
C ASP A 144 24.84 -8.70 8.33
N ILE A 145 26.12 -8.33 8.13
CA ILE A 145 26.46 -7.03 7.49
C ILE A 145 25.88 -6.94 6.08
N GLY A 146 25.96 -8.01 5.28
CA GLY A 146 25.45 -8.03 3.92
C GLY A 146 23.92 -7.90 3.85
N SER A 147 23.22 -8.58 4.76
CA SER A 147 21.76 -8.49 4.90
C SER A 147 21.30 -7.10 5.34
N ARG A 148 22.05 -6.41 6.22
CA ARG A 148 21.75 -5.03 6.61
C ARG A 148 21.89 -4.05 5.46
N GLU A 149 22.95 -4.16 4.67
CA GLU A 149 23.12 -3.30 3.50
C GLU A 149 22.03 -3.55 2.45
N LYS A 150 21.61 -4.81 2.25
CA LYS A 150 20.45 -5.15 1.42
C LYS A 150 19.17 -4.51 1.96
N ALA A 151 18.90 -4.62 3.26
CA ALA A 151 17.71 -4.04 3.90
C ALA A 151 17.67 -2.52 3.75
N LYS A 152 18.78 -1.82 3.94
CA LYS A 152 18.89 -0.37 3.72
C LYS A 152 18.63 0.00 2.25
N ALA A 153 19.17 -0.75 1.32
CA ALA A 153 18.94 -0.52 -0.12
C ALA A 153 17.46 -0.71 -0.47
N CYS A 154 16.82 -1.76 0.03
CA CYS A 154 15.38 -2.01 -0.17
C CYS A 154 14.52 -0.90 0.46
N LEU A 155 14.83 -0.47 1.69
CA LEU A 155 14.13 0.65 2.35
C LEU A 155 14.29 1.96 1.56
N SER A 156 15.49 2.23 1.03
CA SER A 156 15.72 3.41 0.18
C SER A 156 14.90 3.35 -1.12
N ASN A 157 14.75 2.17 -1.72
CA ASN A 157 13.92 1.99 -2.92
C ASN A 157 12.44 2.17 -2.61
N GLU A 158 11.98 1.65 -1.47
CA GLU A 158 10.62 1.84 -0.98
C GLU A 158 10.32 3.32 -0.75
N GLN A 159 11.20 4.07 -0.10
CA GLN A 159 11.05 5.52 0.09
C GLN A 159 10.97 6.29 -1.24
N LYS A 160 11.78 5.88 -2.23
CA LYS A 160 11.73 6.50 -3.58
C LYS A 160 10.39 6.22 -4.27
N ALA A 161 9.90 4.99 -4.18
CA ALA A 161 8.61 4.59 -4.74
C ALA A 161 7.45 5.34 -4.06
N TRP A 162 7.46 5.45 -2.74
CA TRP A 162 6.52 6.27 -1.98
C TRP A 162 6.52 7.73 -2.43
N ASN A 163 7.69 8.36 -2.52
CA ASN A 163 7.81 9.74 -2.95
C ASN A 163 7.30 9.94 -4.39
N SER A 164 7.53 8.96 -5.27
CA SER A 164 7.03 8.97 -6.65
C SER A 164 5.50 8.94 -6.67
N LEU A 165 4.87 8.02 -5.93
CA LEU A 165 3.41 7.94 -5.82
C LEU A 165 2.83 9.24 -5.26
N MET A 166 3.38 9.79 -4.20
CA MET A 166 2.90 11.04 -3.61
C MET A 166 3.04 12.24 -4.57
N LYS A 167 4.09 12.26 -5.40
CA LYS A 167 4.25 13.27 -6.46
C LYS A 167 3.14 13.16 -7.51
N VAL A 168 2.81 11.96 -7.96
CA VAL A 168 1.72 11.71 -8.91
C VAL A 168 0.40 12.15 -8.29
N ARG A 169 0.08 11.70 -7.08
CA ARG A 169 -1.17 12.05 -6.38
C ARG A 169 -1.32 13.56 -6.16
N LYS A 170 -0.25 14.24 -5.79
CA LYS A 170 -0.24 15.71 -5.67
C LYS A 170 -0.50 16.41 -7.01
N SER A 171 0.07 15.88 -8.10
CA SER A 171 -0.20 16.40 -9.45
C SER A 171 -1.65 16.20 -9.86
N THR A 172 -2.21 15.02 -9.59
CA THR A 172 -3.62 14.69 -9.84
C THR A 172 -4.56 15.58 -9.04
N SER A 173 -4.32 15.74 -7.73
CA SER A 173 -5.10 16.61 -6.85
C SER A 173 -5.19 18.05 -7.35
N ARG A 174 -4.11 18.58 -7.94
CA ARG A 174 -4.09 19.95 -8.49
C ARG A 174 -4.99 20.15 -9.71
N ARG A 175 -5.35 19.07 -10.41
CA ARG A 175 -6.27 19.09 -11.57
C ARG A 175 -7.73 19.00 -11.15
N LEU A 176 -8.00 18.65 -9.90
CA LEU A 176 -9.33 18.52 -9.33
C LEU A 176 -9.76 19.78 -8.60
N GLN A 177 -11.07 19.98 -8.49
CA GLN A 177 -11.66 21.14 -7.80
C GLN A 177 -12.79 20.73 -6.87
N GLY A 178 -13.11 21.62 -5.94
CA GLY A 178 -14.27 21.50 -5.04
C GLY A 178 -14.30 20.17 -4.29
N ARG A 179 -15.48 19.57 -4.24
CA ARG A 179 -15.75 18.33 -3.50
C ARG A 179 -14.93 17.14 -4.03
N ILE A 180 -14.78 17.02 -5.35
CA ILE A 180 -14.02 15.90 -5.95
C ILE A 180 -12.57 15.94 -5.49
N LYS A 181 -11.96 17.12 -5.46
CA LYS A 181 -10.63 17.31 -4.89
C LYS A 181 -10.57 16.88 -3.43
N SER A 182 -11.54 17.31 -2.61
CA SER A 182 -11.58 16.97 -1.18
C SER A 182 -11.67 15.46 -0.96
N VAL A 183 -12.46 14.73 -1.74
CA VAL A 183 -12.57 13.27 -1.66
C VAL A 183 -11.27 12.60 -2.07
N TYR A 184 -10.65 13.04 -3.14
CA TYR A 184 -9.37 12.51 -3.61
C TYR A 184 -8.22 12.77 -2.60
N ASP A 185 -8.18 13.98 -2.04
CA ASP A 185 -7.20 14.32 -0.99
C ASP A 185 -7.42 13.46 0.27
N ASN A 186 -8.68 13.21 0.66
CA ASN A 186 -9.00 12.33 1.77
C ASN A 186 -8.51 10.88 1.53
N ALA A 187 -8.66 10.36 0.32
CA ALA A 187 -8.12 9.05 -0.07
C ALA A 187 -6.58 9.04 0.01
N THR A 188 -5.92 10.13 -0.39
CA THR A 188 -4.46 10.29 -0.26
C THR A 188 -4.03 10.30 1.21
N TYR A 189 -4.74 11.01 2.08
CA TYR A 189 -4.42 11.06 3.53
C TYR A 189 -4.67 9.72 4.23
N ARG A 190 -5.67 8.95 3.79
CA ARG A 190 -5.87 7.57 4.23
C ARG A 190 -4.66 6.71 3.88
N LEU A 191 -4.18 6.79 2.65
CA LEU A 191 -3.01 6.05 2.19
C LEU A 191 -1.74 6.45 2.96
N GLN A 192 -1.51 7.75 3.21
CA GLN A 192 -0.41 8.22 4.04
C GLN A 192 -0.44 7.63 5.45
N ARG A 193 -1.62 7.59 6.05
CA ARG A 193 -1.79 7.03 7.40
C ARG A 193 -1.50 5.54 7.42
N TYR A 194 -1.97 4.82 6.40
CA TYR A 194 -1.77 3.38 6.30
C TYR A 194 -0.29 3.06 6.09
N HIS A 195 0.35 3.75 5.18
CA HIS A 195 1.78 3.62 4.92
C HIS A 195 2.63 3.88 6.19
N LEU A 196 2.30 4.93 6.96
CA LEU A 196 2.98 5.20 8.23
C LEU A 196 2.77 4.07 9.26
N ILE A 197 1.59 3.46 9.29
CA ILE A 197 1.31 2.29 10.16
C ILE A 197 2.18 1.10 9.74
N GLN A 198 2.27 0.82 8.44
CA GLN A 198 3.10 -0.25 7.90
C GLN A 198 4.58 -0.05 8.25
N LEU A 199 5.10 1.16 8.06
CA LEU A 199 6.47 1.50 8.46
C LEU A 199 6.72 1.25 9.96
N LYS A 200 5.76 1.60 10.83
CA LYS A 200 5.86 1.38 12.28
C LYS A 200 5.76 -0.09 12.70
N ASN A 201 5.02 -0.88 11.94
CA ASN A 201 4.86 -2.31 12.20
C ASN A 201 6.05 -3.14 11.67
N ALA A 202 7.00 -2.52 10.99
CA ALA A 202 8.23 -3.16 10.54
C ALA A 202 9.25 -3.42 11.68
N PHE A 203 8.89 -3.05 12.94
CA PHE A 203 9.71 -3.25 14.14
C PHE A 203 9.16 -4.32 15.07
#